data_2a4d8c044f1a2f5f45622b230463f129
#
_entry.id   2a4d8c044f1a2f5f45622b230463f129
#
_cell.length_a   1.000
_cell.length_b   1.000
_cell.length_c   1.000
_cell.angle_alpha   90.00
_cell.angle_beta   90.00
_cell.angle_gamma   90.00
#
_symmetry.space_group_name_H-M   'P 1'
#
loop_
_entity.id
_entity.type
_entity.pdbx_description
1 polymer ?
#
loop_
_entity_poly.entity_id
_entity_poly.type
_entity_poly.pdbx_seq_one_letter_code
_entity_poly.pdbx_strand_id
1 'polypeptide(L)'
;MILRPTEFSQLSDINKMELKDPDIQLRLAAFDRVQKLSQIHERLTAKKLNPGFIFERTRYPLVNPQRGIFKPRQMKYLLSIKTVYPRSGAKIWYDDQRKIHQQIFKGEESVDYAFMGKDPNAADNRWLREAFENQIPIIYFLGVAPGYYQAILPVFISAWDAKALTAKVVFGVSDQEELVAPQDAAERRYALRTVKQRLHQAVFREALIGAYMGRCAFSGLLEQRLLDAAHIISDKHETLGQPIVPNGLPLSKTHHAAFDAHMLGIDPDYRLHVSDHL
;
A
#
# COMPACT_ATOMS: atom_id res chain seq x y z
N MET A 1 5.74 -39.81 0.87
CA MET A 1 5.68 -40.11 2.31
C MET A 1 4.31 -39.61 2.76
N ILE A 2 3.35 -40.50 3.01
CA ILE A 2 1.97 -40.16 3.38
C ILE A 2 1.96 -39.90 4.88
N LEU A 3 1.68 -38.68 5.31
CA LEU A 3 1.55 -38.35 6.74
C LEU A 3 0.37 -39.12 7.36
N ARG A 4 0.55 -39.62 8.57
CA ARG A 4 -0.48 -40.38 9.27
C ARG A 4 -1.60 -39.48 9.77
N PRO A 5 -2.85 -39.94 9.90
CA PRO A 5 -4.02 -39.12 10.32
C PRO A 5 -3.84 -38.38 11.66
N THR A 6 -2.96 -38.86 12.55
CA THR A 6 -2.65 -38.21 13.83
C THR A 6 -1.81 -36.93 13.70
N GLU A 7 -1.06 -36.76 12.62
CA GLU A 7 -0.26 -35.54 12.40
C GLU A 7 -1.09 -34.38 11.86
N PHE A 8 -2.17 -34.69 11.11
CA PHE A 8 -3.12 -33.67 10.65
C PHE A 8 -3.97 -33.07 11.78
N SER A 9 -4.30 -33.87 12.82
CA SER A 9 -5.06 -33.36 13.95
C SER A 9 -4.24 -32.41 14.82
N GLN A 10 -2.95 -32.65 14.98
CA GLN A 10 -2.05 -31.79 15.75
C GLN A 10 -1.79 -30.46 15.07
N LEU A 11 -1.65 -30.41 13.73
CA LEU A 11 -1.52 -29.17 12.97
C LEU A 11 -2.80 -28.33 13.03
N SER A 12 -3.99 -28.97 12.98
CA SER A 12 -5.26 -28.25 13.13
C SER A 12 -5.47 -27.67 14.53
N ASP A 13 -4.94 -28.30 15.55
CA ASP A 13 -5.06 -27.86 16.94
C ASP A 13 -4.06 -26.74 17.30
N ILE A 14 -2.86 -26.76 16.71
CA ILE A 14 -1.87 -25.67 16.80
C ILE A 14 -2.44 -24.41 16.13
N ASN A 15 -2.97 -24.51 14.91
CA ASN A 15 -3.61 -23.40 14.19
C ASN A 15 -4.83 -22.86 14.98
N LYS A 16 -5.63 -23.71 15.61
CA LYS A 16 -6.76 -23.29 16.44
C LYS A 16 -6.35 -22.62 17.75
N MET A 17 -5.23 -23.00 18.36
CA MET A 17 -4.68 -22.33 19.54
C MET A 17 -4.08 -20.98 19.20
N GLU A 18 -3.36 -20.84 18.08
CA GLU A 18 -2.82 -19.56 17.62
C GLU A 18 -3.93 -18.56 17.26
N LEU A 19 -5.02 -19.00 16.62
CA LEU A 19 -6.19 -18.17 16.31
C LEU A 19 -6.92 -17.64 17.55
N LYS A 20 -6.70 -18.19 18.74
CA LYS A 20 -7.24 -17.70 20.02
C LYS A 20 -6.36 -16.64 20.69
N ASP A 21 -5.13 -16.40 20.19
CA ASP A 21 -4.28 -15.34 20.71
C ASP A 21 -4.93 -13.97 20.47
N PRO A 22 -5.18 -13.17 21.52
CA PRO A 22 -5.79 -11.85 21.39
C PRO A 22 -5.02 -10.90 20.47
N ASP A 23 -3.69 -11.01 20.38
CA ASP A 23 -2.87 -10.21 19.46
C ASP A 23 -3.18 -10.55 18.00
N ILE A 24 -3.31 -11.84 17.69
CA ILE A 24 -3.67 -12.31 16.35
C ILE A 24 -5.07 -11.87 15.97
N GLN A 25 -6.05 -12.00 16.85
CA GLN A 25 -7.43 -11.58 16.59
C GLN A 25 -7.53 -10.07 16.35
N LEU A 26 -6.85 -9.26 17.17
CA LEU A 26 -6.78 -7.81 16.98
C LEU A 26 -6.12 -7.45 15.63
N ARG A 27 -5.07 -8.15 15.26
CA ARG A 27 -4.34 -7.96 14.00
C ARG A 27 -5.22 -8.28 12.80
N LEU A 28 -5.92 -9.40 12.81
CA LEU A 28 -6.86 -9.79 11.76
C LEU A 28 -8.00 -8.77 11.61
N ALA A 29 -8.56 -8.27 12.72
CA ALA A 29 -9.58 -7.23 12.69
C ALA A 29 -9.04 -5.90 12.11
N ALA A 30 -7.79 -5.54 12.40
CA ALA A 30 -7.13 -4.38 11.80
C ALA A 30 -6.93 -4.57 10.29
N PHE A 31 -6.51 -5.75 9.86
CA PHE A 31 -6.29 -6.09 8.44
C PHE A 31 -7.60 -6.03 7.66
N ASP A 32 -8.67 -6.69 8.15
CA ASP A 32 -10.01 -6.62 7.56
C ASP A 32 -10.49 -5.17 7.40
N ARG A 33 -10.31 -4.35 8.44
CA ARG A 33 -10.67 -2.92 8.37
C ARG A 33 -9.90 -2.18 7.28
N VAL A 34 -8.60 -2.40 7.17
CA VAL A 34 -7.76 -1.73 6.17
C VAL A 34 -8.07 -2.23 4.77
N GLN A 35 -8.33 -3.53 4.59
CA GLN A 35 -8.76 -4.09 3.30
C GLN A 35 -10.10 -3.48 2.85
N LYS A 36 -11.10 -3.40 3.72
CA LYS A 36 -12.39 -2.74 3.44
C LYS A 36 -12.22 -1.26 3.08
N LEU A 37 -11.36 -0.55 3.80
CA LEU A 37 -11.04 0.85 3.45
C LEU A 37 -10.38 0.96 2.07
N SER A 38 -9.48 0.05 1.72
CA SER A 38 -8.76 0.04 0.44
C SER A 38 -9.65 -0.38 -0.74
N GLN A 39 -10.68 -1.19 -0.51
CA GLN A 39 -11.69 -1.52 -1.52
C GLN A 39 -12.60 -0.33 -1.87
N ILE A 40 -12.96 0.48 -0.85
CA ILE A 40 -13.84 1.64 -1.04
C ILE A 40 -13.04 2.86 -1.53
N HIS A 41 -11.78 2.95 -1.13
CA HIS A 41 -10.94 4.11 -1.36
C HIS A 41 -9.61 3.68 -1.97
N GLU A 42 -9.39 4.04 -3.19
CA GLU A 42 -8.11 3.81 -3.89
C GLU A 42 -6.89 4.30 -3.10
N ARG A 43 -7.07 5.38 -2.32
CA ARG A 43 -6.06 5.97 -1.45
C ARG A 43 -6.65 6.33 -0.09
N LEU A 44 -5.84 6.14 0.94
CA LEU A 44 -6.23 6.43 2.31
C LEU A 44 -5.66 7.79 2.74
N THR A 45 -6.44 8.54 3.51
CA THR A 45 -5.98 9.78 4.14
C THR A 45 -5.89 9.60 5.65
N ALA A 46 -5.16 10.48 6.34
CA ALA A 46 -5.14 10.49 7.80
C ALA A 46 -6.56 10.55 8.39
N LYS A 47 -7.48 11.31 7.77
CA LYS A 47 -8.88 11.40 8.19
C LYS A 47 -9.61 10.06 8.14
N LYS A 48 -9.26 9.17 7.20
CA LYS A 48 -9.85 7.83 7.06
C LYS A 48 -9.18 6.80 7.98
N LEU A 49 -7.90 7.00 8.30
CA LEU A 49 -7.14 6.13 9.20
C LEU A 49 -7.38 6.45 10.69
N ASN A 50 -7.58 7.73 11.03
CA ASN A 50 -7.77 8.19 12.41
C ASN A 50 -8.92 7.53 13.17
N PRO A 51 -10.09 7.18 12.56
CA PRO A 51 -11.12 6.45 13.26
C PRO A 51 -10.66 5.08 13.77
N GLY A 52 -9.61 4.49 13.17
CA GLY A 52 -9.12 3.18 13.56
C GLY A 52 -10.10 2.05 13.21
N PHE A 53 -10.14 1.03 14.07
CA PHE A 53 -11.05 -0.10 13.96
C PHE A 53 -11.70 -0.43 15.31
N ILE A 54 -12.79 -1.16 15.28
CA ILE A 54 -13.50 -1.62 16.48
C ILE A 54 -13.33 -3.14 16.57
N PHE A 55 -12.90 -3.62 17.72
CA PHE A 55 -12.85 -5.02 18.07
C PHE A 55 -13.44 -5.19 19.47
N GLU A 56 -14.37 -6.14 19.65
CA GLU A 56 -15.07 -6.40 20.92
C GLU A 56 -15.59 -5.12 21.61
N ARG A 57 -16.25 -4.25 20.85
CA ARG A 57 -16.79 -2.93 21.28
C ARG A 57 -15.73 -1.91 21.72
N THR A 58 -14.46 -2.23 21.61
CA THR A 58 -13.35 -1.32 21.94
C THR A 58 -12.73 -0.78 20.65
N ARG A 59 -12.42 0.52 20.66
CA ARG A 59 -11.77 1.20 19.54
C ARG A 59 -10.26 1.13 19.65
N TYR A 60 -9.60 0.74 18.58
CA TYR A 60 -8.15 0.67 18.44
C TYR A 60 -7.66 1.54 17.29
N PRO A 61 -6.57 2.32 17.46
CA PRO A 61 -5.98 3.07 16.37
C PRO A 61 -5.23 2.16 15.40
N LEU A 62 -5.16 2.56 14.11
CA LEU A 62 -4.38 1.88 13.08
C LEU A 62 -2.97 2.44 12.94
N VAL A 63 -2.78 3.70 13.31
CA VAL A 63 -1.52 4.45 13.15
C VAL A 63 -1.31 5.40 14.32
N ASN A 64 -0.06 5.77 14.55
CA ASN A 64 0.25 6.94 15.38
C ASN A 64 0.32 8.18 14.45
N PRO A 65 -0.37 9.29 14.76
CA PRO A 65 -0.33 10.50 13.94
C PRO A 65 1.09 11.10 13.77
N GLN A 66 1.91 11.00 14.82
CA GLN A 66 3.23 11.66 14.90
C GLN A 66 4.40 10.73 14.57
N ARG A 67 4.22 9.40 14.63
CA ARG A 67 5.29 8.41 14.47
C ARG A 67 5.07 7.52 13.26
N GLY A 68 6.17 7.08 12.64
CA GLY A 68 6.16 6.13 11.53
C GLY A 68 5.96 4.68 11.96
N ILE A 69 6.32 4.33 13.20
CA ILE A 69 6.26 2.97 13.75
C ILE A 69 5.17 2.97 14.82
N PHE A 70 4.25 2.01 14.77
CA PHE A 70 3.12 2.01 15.68
C PHE A 70 2.75 0.61 16.20
N LYS A 71 2.74 0.50 17.52
CA LYS A 71 2.25 -0.63 18.28
C LYS A 71 1.13 -0.17 19.23
N PRO A 72 -0.11 -0.63 19.07
CA PRO A 72 -1.16 -0.39 20.07
C PRO A 72 -0.76 -0.91 21.46
N ARG A 73 -1.17 -0.23 22.51
CA ARG A 73 -0.81 -0.58 23.89
C ARG A 73 -1.23 -2.00 24.27
N GLN A 74 -2.34 -2.45 23.70
CA GLN A 74 -2.96 -3.74 23.97
C GLN A 74 -2.34 -4.88 23.15
N MET A 75 -1.53 -4.58 22.16
CA MET A 75 -0.88 -5.58 21.32
C MET A 75 0.51 -5.91 21.83
N LYS A 76 0.88 -7.17 21.71
CA LYS A 76 2.20 -7.67 22.04
C LYS A 76 3.24 -7.18 21.03
N TYR A 77 2.88 -7.19 19.75
CA TYR A 77 3.78 -6.88 18.65
C TYR A 77 3.34 -5.66 17.83
N LEU A 78 4.24 -5.15 17.01
CA LEU A 78 4.05 -4.07 16.05
C LEU A 78 2.82 -4.32 15.16
N LEU A 79 1.97 -3.30 14.97
CA LEU A 79 0.81 -3.39 14.08
C LEU A 79 1.07 -2.76 12.72
N SER A 80 1.68 -1.59 12.68
CA SER A 80 1.85 -0.87 11.43
C SER A 80 3.11 -0.01 11.36
N ILE A 81 3.58 0.21 10.14
CA ILE A 81 4.58 1.20 9.80
C ILE A 81 4.01 2.20 8.79
N LYS A 82 4.57 3.41 8.76
CA LYS A 82 4.11 4.49 7.90
C LYS A 82 5.27 5.32 7.41
N THR A 83 5.31 5.61 6.10
CA THR A 83 6.14 6.68 5.53
C THR A 83 5.25 7.81 5.05
N VAL A 84 5.76 9.04 5.09
CA VAL A 84 4.99 10.24 4.73
C VAL A 84 5.58 10.84 3.47
N TYR A 85 4.75 11.10 2.46
CA TYR A 85 5.19 11.85 1.29
C TYR A 85 5.29 13.34 1.65
N PRO A 86 6.42 14.03 1.40
CA PRO A 86 6.60 15.42 1.78
C PRO A 86 5.69 16.36 0.99
N ARG A 87 5.27 17.44 1.64
CA ARG A 87 4.56 18.53 0.96
C ARG A 87 5.54 19.34 0.11
N SER A 88 5.07 19.92 -0.98
CA SER A 88 5.83 20.87 -1.79
C SER A 88 6.35 22.02 -0.91
N GLY A 89 7.66 22.31 -0.98
CA GLY A 89 8.31 23.32 -0.14
C GLY A 89 8.78 22.85 1.26
N ALA A 90 8.46 21.63 1.69
CA ALA A 90 9.04 21.07 2.90
C ALA A 90 10.52 20.76 2.70
N LYS A 91 11.37 21.38 3.54
CA LYS A 91 12.85 21.21 3.48
C LYS A 91 13.36 19.82 3.84
N ILE A 92 12.50 18.93 4.33
CA ILE A 92 12.89 17.61 4.84
C ILE A 92 12.17 16.54 4.04
N TRP A 93 12.85 16.02 3.02
CA TRP A 93 12.70 14.64 2.62
C TRP A 93 13.57 13.84 3.60
N TYR A 94 12.96 12.92 4.32
CA TYR A 94 13.74 11.82 4.84
C TYR A 94 14.25 11.06 3.63
N ASP A 95 15.55 10.90 3.47
CA ASP A 95 16.19 10.27 2.31
C ASP A 95 15.67 8.84 2.05
N ASP A 96 15.18 8.18 3.11
CA ASP A 96 14.55 6.86 3.05
C ASP A 96 13.28 6.81 2.19
N GLN A 97 12.47 7.87 2.16
CA GLN A 97 11.20 7.86 1.45
C GLN A 97 11.37 7.86 -0.07
N ARG A 98 12.30 8.66 -0.60
CA ARG A 98 12.68 8.60 -2.02
C ARG A 98 13.28 7.24 -2.37
N LYS A 99 14.15 6.75 -1.49
CA LYS A 99 14.84 5.48 -1.65
C LYS A 99 13.85 4.33 -1.72
N ILE A 100 12.85 4.27 -0.85
CA ILE A 100 11.80 3.24 -0.86
C ILE A 100 11.06 3.21 -2.19
N HIS A 101 10.59 4.37 -2.68
CA HIS A 101 9.93 4.44 -3.98
C HIS A 101 10.85 3.96 -5.11
N GLN A 102 12.11 4.41 -5.12
CA GLN A 102 13.10 3.98 -6.12
C GLN A 102 13.37 2.47 -6.05
N GLN A 103 13.48 1.89 -4.85
CA GLN A 103 13.68 0.46 -4.66
C GLN A 103 12.49 -0.35 -5.21
N ILE A 104 11.24 0.06 -4.90
CA ILE A 104 10.04 -0.57 -5.45
C ILE A 104 10.04 -0.48 -6.98
N PHE A 105 10.34 0.68 -7.55
CA PHE A 105 10.35 0.87 -9.02
C PHE A 105 11.46 0.11 -9.72
N LYS A 106 12.63 -0.02 -9.10
CA LYS A 106 13.72 -0.85 -9.60
C LYS A 106 13.44 -2.35 -9.53
N GLY A 107 12.41 -2.75 -8.78
CA GLY A 107 12.07 -4.16 -8.60
C GLY A 107 12.91 -4.87 -7.55
N GLU A 108 13.43 -4.13 -6.55
CA GLU A 108 14.13 -4.72 -5.41
C GLU A 108 13.14 -5.53 -4.57
N GLU A 109 13.46 -6.78 -4.23
CA GLU A 109 12.57 -7.70 -3.49
C GLU A 109 12.28 -7.26 -2.05
N SER A 110 13.05 -6.30 -1.53
CA SER A 110 12.86 -5.68 -0.22
C SER A 110 13.15 -4.20 -0.28
N VAL A 111 12.55 -3.43 0.63
CA VAL A 111 12.81 -1.99 0.77
C VAL A 111 13.40 -1.68 2.14
N ASP A 112 14.26 -0.66 2.17
CA ASP A 112 14.87 -0.19 3.42
C ASP A 112 13.91 0.74 4.17
N TYR A 113 13.65 0.45 5.43
CA TYR A 113 12.88 1.29 6.34
C TYR A 113 13.78 1.83 7.43
N ALA A 114 13.94 3.15 7.51
CA ALA A 114 14.84 3.77 8.48
C ALA A 114 14.29 3.66 9.91
N PHE A 115 15.20 3.50 10.87
CA PHE A 115 14.88 3.54 12.30
C PHE A 115 14.40 4.92 12.74
N MET A 116 13.65 4.96 13.83
CA MET A 116 13.34 6.20 14.50
C MET A 116 14.56 6.68 15.30
N GLY A 117 15.17 7.77 14.85
CA GLY A 117 16.35 8.33 15.47
C GLY A 117 17.60 7.46 15.30
N LYS A 118 18.60 7.66 16.19
CA LYS A 118 19.92 7.02 16.08
C LYS A 118 20.17 5.89 17.10
N ASP A 119 19.22 5.66 18.00
CA ASP A 119 19.33 4.58 19.00
C ASP A 119 18.62 3.32 18.51
N PRO A 120 19.37 2.26 18.16
CA PRO A 120 18.75 0.99 17.71
C PRO A 120 17.93 0.32 18.82
N ASN A 121 18.18 0.65 20.09
CA ASN A 121 17.46 0.10 21.24
C ASN A 121 16.26 0.93 21.68
N ALA A 122 15.96 2.06 21.02
CA ALA A 122 14.74 2.81 21.26
C ALA A 122 13.50 1.91 21.09
N ALA A 123 12.43 2.21 21.81
CA ALA A 123 11.23 1.36 21.86
C ALA A 123 10.67 1.05 20.47
N ASP A 124 10.57 2.05 19.59
CA ASP A 124 10.03 1.88 18.23
C ASP A 124 10.90 0.91 17.41
N ASN A 125 12.23 1.02 17.52
CA ASN A 125 13.18 0.18 16.79
C ASN A 125 13.23 -1.25 17.33
N ARG A 126 13.04 -1.43 18.66
CA ARG A 126 12.87 -2.76 19.25
C ARG A 126 11.61 -3.46 18.74
N TRP A 127 10.50 -2.74 18.54
CA TRP A 127 9.28 -3.34 17.97
C TRP A 127 9.50 -3.84 16.52
N LEU A 128 10.34 -3.17 15.73
CA LEU A 128 10.75 -3.67 14.42
C LEU A 128 11.57 -4.97 14.55
N ARG A 129 12.50 -5.03 15.53
CA ARG A 129 13.29 -6.22 15.81
C ARG A 129 12.42 -7.39 16.27
N GLU A 130 11.50 -7.15 17.20
CA GLU A 130 10.54 -8.15 17.68
C GLU A 130 9.66 -8.68 16.54
N ALA A 131 9.23 -7.80 15.62
CA ALA A 131 8.48 -8.21 14.43
C ALA A 131 9.31 -9.04 13.47
N PHE A 132 10.63 -8.77 13.33
CA PHE A 132 11.56 -9.59 12.58
C PHE A 132 11.77 -10.97 13.21
N GLU A 133 12.09 -11.02 14.49
CA GLU A 133 12.40 -12.25 15.24
C GLU A 133 11.19 -13.22 15.28
N ASN A 134 9.97 -12.69 15.31
CA ASN A 134 8.73 -13.48 15.41
C ASN A 134 7.95 -13.54 14.08
N GLN A 135 8.50 -13.04 12.97
CA GLN A 135 7.88 -13.04 11.64
C GLN A 135 6.44 -12.50 11.65
N ILE A 136 6.23 -11.38 12.35
CA ILE A 136 4.90 -10.79 12.56
C ILE A 136 4.42 -10.09 11.28
N PRO A 137 3.23 -10.43 10.74
CA PRO A 137 2.62 -9.69 9.64
C PRO A 137 2.15 -8.32 10.11
N ILE A 138 2.53 -7.26 9.41
CA ILE A 138 2.19 -5.89 9.74
C ILE A 138 1.58 -5.16 8.54
N ILE A 139 1.01 -3.98 8.78
CA ILE A 139 0.46 -3.10 7.74
C ILE A 139 1.48 -2.02 7.42
N TYR A 140 1.75 -1.78 6.14
CA TYR A 140 2.56 -0.66 5.71
C TYR A 140 1.69 0.40 5.02
N PHE A 141 1.61 1.59 5.61
CA PHE A 141 1.00 2.77 5.01
C PHE A 141 2.05 3.57 4.28
N LEU A 142 2.26 3.25 3.00
CA LEU A 142 3.23 3.92 2.14
C LEU A 142 2.66 5.26 1.66
N GLY A 143 3.35 6.36 1.95
CA GLY A 143 2.99 7.69 1.43
C GLY A 143 3.20 7.74 -0.08
N VAL A 144 2.16 8.08 -0.83
CA VAL A 144 2.18 8.17 -2.31
C VAL A 144 2.03 9.61 -2.80
N ALA A 145 1.44 10.47 -1.98
CA ALA A 145 1.32 11.92 -2.20
C ALA A 145 1.13 12.63 -0.84
N PRO A 146 1.23 13.97 -0.75
CA PRO A 146 1.04 14.69 0.49
C PRO A 146 -0.30 14.39 1.17
N GLY A 147 -0.27 13.66 2.29
CA GLY A 147 -1.45 13.26 3.05
C GLY A 147 -2.21 12.05 2.51
N TYR A 148 -1.69 11.38 1.48
CA TYR A 148 -2.28 10.18 0.90
C TYR A 148 -1.36 8.97 1.07
N TYR A 149 -1.96 7.83 1.40
CA TYR A 149 -1.29 6.58 1.68
C TYR A 149 -1.87 5.44 0.86
N GLN A 150 -0.99 4.58 0.37
CA GLN A 150 -1.32 3.25 -0.10
C GLN A 150 -1.12 2.26 1.04
N ALA A 151 -2.15 1.49 1.40
CA ALA A 151 -1.97 0.40 2.34
C ALA A 151 -1.45 -0.84 1.63
N ILE A 152 -0.42 -1.43 2.21
CA ILE A 152 0.19 -2.69 1.76
C ILE A 152 0.13 -3.64 2.94
N LEU A 153 -0.50 -4.80 2.76
CA LEU A 153 -0.63 -5.82 3.79
C LEU A 153 -0.85 -7.21 3.17
N PRO A 154 -0.30 -8.27 3.77
CA PRO A 154 0.67 -8.21 4.84
C PRO A 154 2.05 -7.75 4.36
N VAL A 155 2.84 -7.14 5.25
CA VAL A 155 4.28 -6.97 5.05
C VAL A 155 5.03 -7.56 6.23
N PHE A 156 6.28 -7.94 6.03
CA PHE A 156 7.12 -8.56 7.06
C PHE A 156 8.46 -7.84 7.14
N ILE A 157 9.05 -7.85 8.33
CA ILE A 157 10.44 -7.43 8.50
C ILE A 157 11.34 -8.64 8.23
N SER A 158 12.20 -8.56 7.21
CA SER A 158 13.08 -9.66 6.79
C SER A 158 14.51 -9.52 7.30
N ALA A 159 14.92 -8.31 7.72
CA ALA A 159 16.20 -8.05 8.37
C ALA A 159 16.12 -6.81 9.25
N TRP A 160 16.98 -6.76 10.27
CA TRP A 160 17.14 -5.64 11.18
C TRP A 160 18.63 -5.36 11.38
N ASP A 161 19.09 -4.17 11.00
CA ASP A 161 20.51 -3.80 11.02
C ASP A 161 20.75 -2.59 11.94
N ALA A 162 21.32 -2.85 13.10
CA ALA A 162 21.65 -1.83 14.08
C ALA A 162 22.74 -0.85 13.61
N LYS A 163 23.65 -1.29 12.72
CA LYS A 163 24.74 -0.46 12.22
C LYS A 163 24.26 0.49 11.12
N ALA A 164 23.47 -0.03 10.20
CA ALA A 164 22.85 0.75 9.13
C ALA A 164 21.64 1.57 9.62
N LEU A 165 21.13 1.33 10.83
CA LEU A 165 19.91 1.92 11.39
C LEU A 165 18.70 1.73 10.49
N THR A 166 18.56 0.53 9.92
CA THR A 166 17.49 0.17 8.98
C THR A 166 16.92 -1.19 9.27
N ALA A 167 15.66 -1.38 8.87
CA ALA A 167 15.02 -2.69 8.74
C ALA A 167 14.68 -2.93 7.27
N LYS A 168 14.77 -4.18 6.82
CA LYS A 168 14.31 -4.57 5.49
C LYS A 168 12.87 -5.03 5.54
N VAL A 169 12.04 -4.46 4.68
CA VAL A 169 10.62 -4.78 4.56
C VAL A 169 10.40 -5.59 3.29
N VAL A 170 9.74 -6.75 3.40
CA VAL A 170 9.29 -7.56 2.27
C VAL A 170 7.77 -7.56 2.21
N PHE A 171 7.24 -7.62 1.00
CA PHE A 171 5.80 -7.65 0.75
C PHE A 171 5.31 -9.09 0.75
N GLY A 172 4.26 -9.38 1.52
CA GLY A 172 3.62 -10.68 1.55
C GLY A 172 2.52 -10.81 0.48
N VAL A 173 2.14 -12.04 0.20
CA VAL A 173 0.97 -12.36 -0.63
C VAL A 173 -0.23 -12.51 0.30
N SER A 174 -1.32 -11.81 0.01
CA SER A 174 -2.58 -11.98 0.73
C SER A 174 -3.47 -12.93 -0.06
N ASP A 175 -3.29 -14.24 0.12
CA ASP A 175 -4.36 -15.18 -0.15
C ASP A 175 -5.25 -15.24 1.09
N GLN A 176 -6.56 -15.36 0.90
CA GLN A 176 -7.58 -15.07 1.93
C GLN A 176 -7.51 -15.96 3.17
N GLU A 177 -6.63 -16.96 3.22
CA GLU A 177 -6.56 -17.95 4.31
C GLU A 177 -5.26 -17.94 5.13
N GLU A 178 -4.14 -17.41 4.62
CA GLU A 178 -2.88 -17.39 5.38
C GLU A 178 -2.09 -16.09 5.23
N LEU A 179 -1.70 -15.51 6.38
CA LEU A 179 -0.82 -14.34 6.46
C LEU A 179 0.63 -14.81 6.64
N VAL A 180 1.20 -15.40 5.61
CA VAL A 180 2.55 -15.98 5.66
C VAL A 180 3.56 -15.09 4.94
N ALA A 181 4.77 -15.04 5.46
CA ALA A 181 5.89 -14.40 4.77
C ALA A 181 6.21 -15.17 3.48
N PRO A 182 6.55 -14.48 2.37
CA PRO A 182 6.85 -15.14 1.11
C PRO A 182 8.04 -16.09 1.28
N GLN A 183 7.80 -17.38 0.96
CA GLN A 183 8.75 -18.45 1.20
C GLN A 183 9.88 -18.48 0.17
N ASP A 184 9.58 -18.07 -1.05
CA ASP A 184 10.53 -18.13 -2.15
C ASP A 184 10.65 -16.80 -2.94
N ALA A 185 11.59 -16.78 -3.89
CA ALA A 185 11.83 -15.61 -4.72
C ALA A 185 10.68 -15.34 -5.73
N ALA A 186 9.90 -16.34 -6.10
CA ALA A 186 8.78 -16.17 -7.03
C ALA A 186 7.61 -15.46 -6.35
N GLU A 187 7.27 -15.87 -5.13
CA GLU A 187 6.25 -15.21 -4.30
C GLU A 187 6.63 -13.76 -3.99
N ARG A 188 7.91 -13.50 -3.62
CA ARG A 188 8.40 -12.14 -3.41
C ARG A 188 8.27 -11.27 -4.65
N ARG A 189 8.63 -11.78 -5.82
CA ARG A 189 8.48 -11.05 -7.10
C ARG A 189 7.03 -10.79 -7.46
N TYR A 190 6.13 -11.74 -7.19
CA TYR A 190 4.70 -11.57 -7.42
C TYR A 190 4.10 -10.48 -6.51
N ALA A 191 4.37 -10.52 -5.21
CA ALA A 191 3.92 -9.51 -4.25
C ALA A 191 4.45 -8.13 -4.62
N LEU A 192 5.75 -8.02 -4.94
CA LEU A 192 6.38 -6.78 -5.38
C LEU A 192 5.75 -6.23 -6.67
N ARG A 193 5.45 -7.10 -7.64
CA ARG A 193 4.80 -6.69 -8.90
C ARG A 193 3.43 -6.04 -8.64
N THR A 194 2.64 -6.63 -7.76
CA THR A 194 1.33 -6.09 -7.35
C THR A 194 1.46 -4.74 -6.65
N VAL A 195 2.41 -4.60 -5.72
CA VAL A 195 2.69 -3.34 -5.02
C VAL A 195 3.18 -2.27 -6.00
N LYS A 196 4.10 -2.64 -6.90
CA LYS A 196 4.64 -1.74 -7.93
C LYS A 196 3.53 -1.21 -8.84
N GLN A 197 2.66 -2.08 -9.33
CA GLN A 197 1.53 -1.68 -10.18
C GLN A 197 0.61 -0.68 -9.47
N ARG A 198 0.20 -0.96 -8.24
CA ARG A 198 -0.65 -0.06 -7.44
C ARG A 198 0.03 1.29 -7.18
N LEU A 199 1.32 1.28 -6.87
CA LEU A 199 2.09 2.49 -6.63
C LEU A 199 2.21 3.34 -7.90
N HIS A 200 2.47 2.72 -9.07
CA HIS A 200 2.49 3.42 -10.35
C HIS A 200 1.16 4.11 -10.64
N GLN A 201 0.05 3.39 -10.48
CA GLN A 201 -1.29 3.95 -10.68
C GLN A 201 -1.57 5.14 -9.76
N ALA A 202 -1.23 5.02 -8.46
CA ALA A 202 -1.44 6.09 -7.50
C ALA A 202 -0.59 7.34 -7.81
N VAL A 203 0.69 7.17 -8.14
CA VAL A 203 1.61 8.27 -8.48
C VAL A 203 1.19 8.94 -9.80
N PHE A 204 0.85 8.15 -10.82
CA PHE A 204 0.38 8.65 -12.11
C PHE A 204 -0.89 9.49 -11.96
N ARG A 205 -1.86 8.99 -11.21
CA ARG A 205 -3.10 9.73 -10.94
C ARG A 205 -2.85 11.07 -10.25
N GLU A 206 -1.97 11.11 -9.25
CA GLU A 206 -1.65 12.37 -8.57
C GLU A 206 -0.95 13.37 -9.49
N ALA A 207 -0.03 12.89 -10.31
CA ALA A 207 0.65 13.72 -11.28
C ALA A 207 -0.34 14.35 -12.29
N LEU A 208 -1.29 13.53 -12.80
CA LEU A 208 -2.33 14.01 -13.72
C LEU A 208 -3.28 15.00 -13.07
N ILE A 209 -3.80 14.69 -11.87
CA ILE A 209 -4.69 15.59 -11.15
C ILE A 209 -4.00 16.94 -10.88
N GLY A 210 -2.72 16.92 -10.52
CA GLY A 210 -1.93 18.14 -10.34
C GLY A 210 -1.76 18.92 -11.63
N ALA A 211 -1.39 18.27 -12.74
CA ALA A 211 -1.16 18.89 -14.04
C ALA A 211 -2.42 19.53 -14.64
N TYR A 212 -3.59 18.91 -14.40
CA TYR A 212 -4.89 19.40 -14.89
C TYR A 212 -5.68 20.21 -13.84
N MET A 213 -5.02 20.72 -12.79
CA MET A 213 -5.64 21.56 -11.75
C MET A 213 -6.87 20.91 -11.10
N GLY A 214 -6.87 19.58 -10.96
CA GLY A 214 -7.95 18.85 -10.32
C GLY A 214 -9.24 18.72 -11.13
N ARG A 215 -9.18 18.90 -12.46
CA ARG A 215 -10.34 18.90 -13.36
C ARG A 215 -10.35 17.66 -14.27
N CYS A 216 -11.56 17.19 -14.59
CA CYS A 216 -11.75 16.23 -15.68
C CYS A 216 -11.39 16.89 -17.02
N ALA A 217 -10.57 16.22 -17.82
CA ALA A 217 -10.12 16.76 -19.12
C ALA A 217 -11.28 16.99 -20.11
N PHE A 218 -12.35 16.17 -20.04
CA PHE A 218 -13.49 16.29 -20.94
C PHE A 218 -14.58 17.24 -20.42
N SER A 219 -15.01 17.10 -19.16
CA SER A 219 -16.15 17.85 -18.62
C SER A 219 -15.78 19.03 -17.74
N GLY A 220 -14.51 19.17 -17.36
CA GLY A 220 -14.10 20.19 -16.40
C GLY A 220 -14.55 19.94 -14.96
N LEU A 221 -15.15 18.78 -14.63
CA LEU A 221 -15.59 18.41 -13.29
C LEU A 221 -14.46 18.54 -12.27
N LEU A 222 -14.69 19.32 -11.20
CA LEU A 222 -13.69 19.65 -10.16
C LEU A 222 -13.63 18.66 -8.99
N GLU A 223 -14.51 17.66 -8.95
CA GLU A 223 -14.55 16.70 -7.84
C GLU A 223 -13.49 15.62 -8.01
N GLN A 224 -12.31 15.85 -7.43
CA GLN A 224 -11.14 14.95 -7.55
C GLN A 224 -11.41 13.51 -7.12
N ARG A 225 -12.37 13.27 -6.21
CA ARG A 225 -12.75 11.92 -5.77
C ARG A 225 -13.43 11.10 -6.86
N LEU A 226 -13.98 11.78 -7.87
CA LEU A 226 -14.63 11.17 -9.02
C LEU A 226 -13.71 11.09 -10.25
N LEU A 227 -12.45 11.54 -10.15
CA LEU A 227 -11.49 11.50 -11.25
C LEU A 227 -10.61 10.26 -11.15
N ASP A 228 -10.37 9.63 -12.27
CA ASP A 228 -9.39 8.56 -12.47
C ASP A 228 -8.32 9.01 -13.46
N ALA A 229 -7.21 8.28 -13.52
CA ALA A 229 -6.13 8.46 -14.49
C ALA A 229 -6.33 7.51 -15.67
N ALA A 230 -6.78 8.02 -16.79
CA ALA A 230 -6.87 7.26 -18.05
C ALA A 230 -5.54 7.34 -18.81
N HIS A 231 -5.07 6.21 -19.35
CA HIS A 231 -3.96 6.20 -20.30
C HIS A 231 -4.46 6.51 -21.71
N ILE A 232 -3.77 7.41 -22.42
CA ILE A 232 -4.06 7.67 -23.86
C ILE A 232 -3.59 6.45 -24.68
N ILE A 233 -2.35 6.03 -24.46
CA ILE A 233 -1.80 4.78 -25.01
C ILE A 233 -1.79 3.77 -23.87
N SER A 234 -2.45 2.64 -24.07
CA SER A 234 -2.62 1.60 -23.05
C SER A 234 -1.30 1.23 -22.36
N ASP A 235 -1.36 1.01 -21.05
CA ASP A 235 -0.25 0.51 -20.21
C ASP A 235 0.29 -0.87 -20.63
N LYS A 236 -0.44 -1.59 -21.49
CA LYS A 236 0.03 -2.82 -22.14
C LYS A 236 1.12 -2.57 -23.19
N HIS A 237 1.26 -1.35 -23.69
CA HIS A 237 2.30 -0.99 -24.65
C HIS A 237 3.60 -0.68 -23.92
N GLU A 238 4.61 -1.54 -24.03
CA GLU A 238 5.84 -1.51 -23.21
C GLU A 238 6.61 -0.18 -23.26
N THR A 239 6.69 0.47 -24.42
CA THR A 239 7.47 1.71 -24.62
C THR A 239 6.64 2.98 -24.48
N LEU A 240 5.43 3.03 -25.05
CA LEU A 240 4.61 4.23 -25.11
C LEU A 240 3.53 4.29 -24.02
N GLY A 241 3.16 3.15 -23.42
CA GLY A 241 2.15 3.05 -22.36
C GLY A 241 2.65 3.48 -20.98
N GLN A 242 3.76 4.23 -20.88
CA GLN A 242 4.31 4.64 -19.58
C GLN A 242 3.35 5.57 -18.83
N PRO A 243 3.24 5.44 -17.48
CA PRO A 243 2.37 6.26 -16.63
C PRO A 243 3.00 7.64 -16.37
N ILE A 244 3.06 8.43 -17.43
CA ILE A 244 3.59 9.81 -17.42
C ILE A 244 2.50 10.79 -17.85
N VAL A 245 2.59 12.04 -17.39
CA VAL A 245 1.56 13.06 -17.65
C VAL A 245 1.23 13.23 -19.14
N PRO A 246 2.19 13.24 -20.08
CA PRO A 246 1.88 13.32 -21.52
C PRO A 246 1.06 12.14 -22.07
N ASN A 247 1.08 10.98 -21.41
CA ASN A 247 0.30 9.80 -21.80
C ASN A 247 -0.97 9.63 -20.95
N GLY A 248 -1.53 10.70 -20.41
CA GLY A 248 -2.68 10.54 -19.53
C GLY A 248 -3.66 11.69 -19.50
N LEU A 249 -4.89 11.34 -19.18
CA LEU A 249 -6.00 12.25 -18.99
C LEU A 249 -6.68 11.99 -17.63
N PRO A 250 -6.88 13.00 -16.79
CA PRO A 250 -7.76 12.85 -15.63
C PRO A 250 -9.21 12.90 -16.12
N LEU A 251 -9.90 11.79 -16.06
CA LEU A 251 -11.30 11.68 -16.51
C LEU A 251 -12.21 11.39 -15.32
N SER A 252 -13.45 11.86 -15.38
CA SER A 252 -14.47 11.36 -14.46
C SER A 252 -14.65 9.86 -14.66
N LYS A 253 -15.07 9.12 -13.64
CA LYS A 253 -15.26 7.67 -13.74
C LYS A 253 -16.14 7.25 -14.89
N THR A 254 -17.19 8.03 -15.19
CA THR A 254 -18.07 7.79 -16.34
C THR A 254 -17.33 8.02 -17.66
N HIS A 255 -16.59 9.13 -17.79
CA HIS A 255 -15.82 9.42 -19.01
C HIS A 255 -14.68 8.42 -19.20
N HIS A 256 -14.04 7.96 -18.12
CA HIS A 256 -13.00 6.94 -18.19
C HIS A 256 -13.57 5.62 -18.73
N ALA A 257 -14.70 5.18 -18.17
CA ALA A 257 -15.38 3.97 -18.66
C ALA A 257 -15.80 4.09 -20.13
N ALA A 258 -16.30 5.24 -20.57
CA ALA A 258 -16.66 5.48 -21.97
C ALA A 258 -15.42 5.54 -22.89
N PHE A 259 -14.31 6.10 -22.39
CA PHE A 259 -13.03 6.15 -23.10
C PHE A 259 -12.44 4.75 -23.29
N ASP A 260 -12.42 3.92 -22.24
CA ASP A 260 -11.96 2.53 -22.31
C ASP A 260 -12.85 1.65 -23.20
N ALA A 261 -14.14 1.99 -23.28
CA ALA A 261 -15.10 1.32 -24.16
C ALA A 261 -15.06 1.84 -25.62
N HIS A 262 -14.13 2.74 -25.95
CA HIS A 262 -14.01 3.39 -27.27
C HIS A 262 -15.27 4.15 -27.70
N MET A 263 -16.11 4.56 -26.76
CA MET A 263 -17.25 5.44 -27.01
C MET A 263 -16.84 6.93 -27.08
N LEU A 264 -15.75 7.27 -26.41
CA LEU A 264 -15.09 8.58 -26.46
C LEU A 264 -13.64 8.39 -26.90
N GLY A 265 -13.15 9.31 -27.72
CA GLY A 265 -11.76 9.34 -28.16
C GLY A 265 -11.22 10.75 -28.19
N ILE A 266 -9.90 10.89 -28.26
CA ILE A 266 -9.21 12.16 -28.47
C ILE A 266 -8.22 12.01 -29.63
N ASP A 267 -8.23 12.98 -30.54
CA ASP A 267 -7.29 13.01 -31.64
C ASP A 267 -5.99 13.78 -31.27
N PRO A 268 -4.95 13.74 -32.12
CA PRO A 268 -3.71 14.48 -31.89
C PRO A 268 -3.87 16.00 -31.79
N ASP A 269 -4.97 16.56 -32.32
CA ASP A 269 -5.32 17.97 -32.23
C ASP A 269 -6.12 18.31 -30.97
N TYR A 270 -6.22 17.37 -30.02
CA TYR A 270 -6.98 17.47 -28.77
C TYR A 270 -8.49 17.66 -28.95
N ARG A 271 -9.06 17.19 -30.07
CA ARG A 271 -10.51 17.22 -30.28
C ARG A 271 -11.13 15.93 -29.73
N LEU A 272 -12.25 16.10 -29.03
CA LEU A 272 -13.03 15.00 -28.51
C LEU A 272 -13.91 14.40 -29.64
N HIS A 273 -13.82 13.11 -29.82
CA HIS A 273 -14.67 12.34 -30.71
C HIS A 273 -15.64 11.48 -29.89
N VAL A 274 -16.88 11.46 -30.35
CA VAL A 274 -17.96 10.68 -29.76
C VAL A 274 -18.37 9.63 -30.77
N SER A 275 -18.51 8.39 -30.33
CA SER A 275 -18.99 7.30 -31.19
C SER A 275 -20.45 7.51 -31.56
N ASP A 276 -20.82 7.12 -32.80
CA ASP A 276 -22.21 7.14 -33.27
C ASP A 276 -23.13 6.19 -32.48
N HIS A 277 -22.58 5.38 -31.57
CA HIS A 277 -23.33 4.45 -30.71
C HIS A 277 -23.67 5.04 -29.33
N LEU A 278 -23.34 6.30 -29.07
CA LEU A 278 -23.74 7.10 -27.91
C LEU A 278 -24.89 8.02 -28.33
#